data_cdafa6cb6a4e663238507f2d9387d46c
#
_entry.id   cdafa6cb6a4e663238507f2d9387d46c
#
_cell.length_a   1.000
_cell.length_b   1.000
_cell.length_c   1.000
_cell.angle_alpha   90.00
_cell.angle_beta   90.00
_cell.angle_gamma   90.00
#
_symmetry.space_group_name_H-M   'P 1'
#
loop_
_entity.id
_entity.type
_entity.pdbx_description
1 polymer ?
#
loop_
_entity_poly.entity_id
_entity_poly.type
_entity_poly.pdbx_seq_one_letter_code
_entity_poly.pdbx_strand_id
1 'polypeptide(L)' 'LAATNEKLRGRAVRILCETAGVTEAEAETALVNADMRVDRALEYLNVQAQRKE' A
#
# COMPACT_ATOMS: atom_id res chain seq x y z
N LEU A 1 16.18 17.74 -8.17
CA LEU A 1 16.22 17.08 -7.26
C LEU A 1 15.57 15.82 -7.24
N ALA A 2 15.81 15.02 -6.51
CA ALA A 2 15.34 13.68 -6.48
C ALA A 2 13.86 13.58 -6.33
N ALA A 3 13.37 12.45 -6.68
CA ALA A 3 11.99 12.17 -6.50
C ALA A 3 11.66 12.24 -5.03
N THR A 4 10.56 12.81 -4.73
CA THR A 4 10.18 12.95 -3.36
C THR A 4 9.45 11.71 -2.91
N ASN A 5 9.37 11.55 -1.61
CA ASN A 5 8.64 10.43 -1.04
C ASN A 5 7.18 10.51 -1.44
N GLU A 6 6.69 11.71 -1.63
CA GLU A 6 5.32 11.90 -2.03
C GLU A 6 5.02 11.23 -3.35
N LYS A 7 5.93 11.42 -4.30
CA LYS A 7 5.73 10.84 -5.60
C LYS A 7 5.78 9.33 -5.53
N LEU A 8 6.75 8.81 -4.80
CA LEU A 8 6.86 7.36 -4.67
C LEU A 8 5.67 6.80 -3.94
N ARG A 9 5.21 7.49 -2.93
CA ARG A 9 4.09 6.99 -2.15
C ARG A 9 2.82 6.97 -3.00
N GLY A 10 2.60 8.01 -3.79
CA GLY A 10 1.42 8.05 -4.63
C GLY A 10 1.39 6.89 -5.61
N ARG A 11 2.56 6.59 -6.16
CA ARG A 11 2.64 5.50 -7.11
C ARG A 11 2.38 4.18 -6.42
N ALA A 12 2.97 3.99 -5.25
CA ALA A 12 2.79 2.75 -4.51
C ALA A 12 1.34 2.57 -4.10
N VAL A 13 0.71 3.65 -3.66
CA VAL A 13 -0.68 3.59 -3.25
C VAL A 13 -1.54 3.14 -4.43
N ARG A 14 -1.27 3.69 -5.60
CA ARG A 14 -2.05 3.33 -6.76
C ARG A 14 -1.87 1.86 -7.10
N ILE A 15 -0.63 1.38 -7.03
CA ILE A 15 -0.37 -0.02 -7.33
C ILE A 15 -1.14 -0.90 -6.34
N LEU A 16 -1.11 -0.53 -5.07
CA LEU A 16 -1.80 -1.32 -4.08
C LEU A 16 -3.30 -1.32 -4.30
N CYS A 17 -3.84 -0.16 -4.67
CA CYS A 17 -5.27 -0.08 -4.91
C CYS A 17 -5.68 -1.00 -6.04
N GLU A 18 -4.90 -1.03 -7.10
CA GLU A 18 -5.22 -1.85 -8.24
C GLU A 18 -4.97 -3.32 -7.98
N THR A 19 -3.89 -3.61 -7.27
CA THR A 19 -3.53 -5.00 -7.04
C THR A 19 -4.38 -5.62 -5.94
N ALA A 20 -4.56 -4.91 -4.86
CA ALA A 20 -5.28 -5.46 -3.72
C ALA A 20 -6.76 -5.08 -3.71
N GLY A 21 -7.13 -4.13 -4.54
CA GLY A 21 -8.53 -3.73 -4.60
C GLY A 21 -8.98 -3.00 -3.36
N VAL A 22 -8.11 -2.17 -2.80
CA VAL A 22 -8.44 -1.43 -1.59
C VAL A 22 -8.52 0.05 -1.91
N THR A 23 -9.00 0.81 -0.95
CA THR A 23 -9.08 2.25 -1.13
C THR A 23 -7.73 2.89 -0.91
N GLU A 24 -7.64 4.15 -1.30
CA GLU A 24 -6.39 4.88 -1.13
C GLU A 24 -6.00 4.96 0.34
N ALA A 25 -6.99 5.19 1.18
CA ALA A 25 -6.71 5.30 2.61
C ALA A 25 -6.13 4.00 3.14
N GLU A 26 -6.71 2.90 2.72
CA GLU A 26 -6.23 1.60 3.17
C GLU A 26 -4.84 1.32 2.63
N ALA A 27 -4.62 1.68 1.39
CA ALA A 27 -3.31 1.46 0.78
C ALA A 27 -2.25 2.29 1.50
N GLU A 28 -2.59 3.51 1.82
CA GLU A 28 -1.65 4.37 2.54
C GLU A 28 -1.30 3.79 3.89
N THR A 29 -2.32 3.33 4.59
CA THR A 29 -2.10 2.75 5.90
C THR A 29 -1.19 1.53 5.81
N ALA A 30 -1.44 0.71 4.81
CA ALA A 30 -0.63 -0.48 4.61
C ALA A 30 0.82 -0.10 4.33
N LEU A 31 1.01 0.92 3.51
CA LEU A 31 2.35 1.35 3.17
C LEU A 31 3.10 1.86 4.40
N VAL A 32 2.41 2.63 5.21
CA VAL A 32 3.05 3.15 6.42
C VAL A 32 3.45 2.00 7.33
N ASN A 33 2.59 1.03 7.47
CA ASN A 33 2.88 -0.11 8.32
C ASN A 33 3.96 -1.00 7.72
N ALA A 34 4.10 -0.95 6.42
CA ALA A 34 5.10 -1.76 5.73
C ALA A 34 6.37 -0.98 5.45
N ASP A 35 6.52 0.17 6.09
CA ASP A 35 7.74 0.94 5.92
C ASP A 35 7.93 1.35 4.46
N MET A 36 6.85 1.70 3.80
CA MET A 36 6.86 2.16 2.42
C MET A 36 7.28 1.09 1.43
N ARG A 37 7.14 -0.18 1.79
CA ARG A 37 7.48 -1.27 0.89
C ARG A 37 6.23 -1.87 0.30
N VAL A 38 6.14 -1.85 -1.00
CA VAL A 38 4.95 -2.33 -1.68
C VAL A 38 4.73 -3.82 -1.46
N ASP A 39 5.78 -4.60 -1.54
CA ASP A 39 5.64 -6.04 -1.37
C ASP A 39 5.12 -6.38 0.02
N ARG A 40 5.63 -5.69 1.03
CA ARG A 40 5.17 -5.95 2.39
C ARG A 40 3.77 -5.42 2.59
N ALA A 41 3.47 -4.28 1.96
CA ALA A 41 2.13 -3.73 2.08
C ALA A 41 1.11 -4.67 1.46
N LEU A 42 1.49 -5.31 0.36
CA LEU A 42 0.61 -6.26 -0.27
C LEU A 42 0.33 -7.44 0.65
N GLU A 43 1.35 -7.92 1.31
CA GLU A 43 1.18 -9.01 2.25
C GLU A 43 0.26 -8.60 3.39
N TYR A 44 0.48 -7.38 3.89
CA TYR A 44 -0.34 -6.87 4.97
C TYR A 44 -1.81 -6.84 4.56
N LEU A 45 -2.07 -6.34 3.37
CA LEU A 45 -3.44 -6.24 2.89
C LEU A 45 -4.03 -7.61 2.62
N ASN A 46 -3.22 -8.52 2.13
CA ASN A 46 -3.68 -9.87 1.91
C ASN A 46 -4.10 -10.54 3.19
N VAL A 47 -3.30 -10.38 4.22
CA VAL A 47 -3.61 -10.97 5.51
C VAL A 47 -4.89 -10.37 6.05
N GLN A 48 -5.04 -9.05 5.89
CA GLN A 48 -6.25 -8.40 6.37
C GLN A 48 -7.47 -8.93 5.65
N ALA A 49 -7.37 -9.09 4.37
CA ALA A 49 -8.49 -9.57 3.58
C ALA A 49 -8.86 -10.98 4.00
N GLN A 50 -7.88 -11.79 4.27
CA GLN A 50 -8.16 -13.16 4.66
C GLN A 50 -8.72 -13.26 6.05
N ARG A 51 -8.30 -12.36 6.93
CA ARG A 51 -8.80 -12.40 8.26
C ARG A 51 -10.21 -11.87 8.35
N LYS A 52 -10.62 -11.11 7.36
CA LYS A 52 -11.87 -10.58 7.38
C LYS A 52 -12.87 -11.63 7.28
N GLU A 53 -13.64 -11.92 7.92
CA GLU A 53 -14.46 -12.96 7.72
C GLU A 53 -15.63 -12.75 8.24
#